data_a9368cc3d2dc49abf55c3f3b8f73a90e
#
_entry.id   a9368cc3d2dc49abf55c3f3b8f73a90e
#
_cell.length_a   1.000
_cell.length_b   1.000
_cell.length_c   1.000
_cell.angle_alpha   90.00
_cell.angle_beta   90.00
_cell.angle_gamma   90.00
#
_symmetry.space_group_name_H-M   'P 1'
#
loop_
_entity.id
_entity.type
_entity.pdbx_description
1 polymer ?
#
loop_
_entity_poly.entity_id
_entity_poly.type
_entity_poly.pdbx_seq_one_letter_code
_entity_poly.pdbx_strand_id
1 'polypeptide(L)'
;MACAGRILVWWDRDVDQAGRPIRPDVRLAGHEIWEQACQRTRALLDDHGPAAELMESSVAQVSRYLDRIGAPESSQKHGLLMVAFCRGLRRYAAKLNRLELVGGSGELASRALDEGWVGQMHARLELARIVRKLRDQHGSVLMLRAAGYEWEDVGQMLGKSSAAVRIGFWREIHRIRRTSSCRR
;
A
#
# COMPACT_ATOMS: atom_id res chain seq x y z
N MET A 1 15.12 1.32 21.67
CA MET A 1 16.23 0.91 20.80
C MET A 1 16.40 -0.64 20.85
N ALA A 2 15.55 -1.40 20.22
CA ALA A 2 15.72 -2.86 20.12
C ALA A 2 14.81 -3.47 19.02
N CYS A 3 14.95 -3.01 17.77
CA CYS A 3 14.33 -3.69 16.60
C CYS A 3 15.36 -4.07 15.52
N ALA A 4 16.65 -4.02 15.86
CA ALA A 4 17.70 -4.12 14.84
C ALA A 4 18.07 -5.57 14.43
N GLY A 5 17.67 -6.62 15.17
CA GLY A 5 18.27 -7.94 15.02
C GLY A 5 17.66 -8.89 13.98
N ARG A 6 16.42 -8.67 13.51
CA ARG A 6 15.73 -9.59 12.58
C ARG A 6 15.32 -8.96 11.24
N ILE A 7 15.39 -7.65 11.11
CA ILE A 7 14.87 -6.91 9.96
C ILE A 7 15.88 -6.85 8.82
N LEU A 8 17.16 -7.03 9.11
CA LEU A 8 18.28 -6.91 8.15
C LEU A 8 18.41 -8.06 7.14
N VAL A 9 17.62 -9.10 7.23
CA VAL A 9 17.86 -10.36 6.51
C VAL A 9 17.35 -10.34 5.06
N TRP A 10 16.35 -9.52 4.72
CA TRP A 10 15.76 -9.62 3.37
C TRP A 10 16.56 -8.90 2.29
N TRP A 11 17.20 -7.78 2.59
CA TRP A 11 18.02 -7.07 1.59
C TRP A 11 19.42 -7.61 1.40
N ASP A 12 19.86 -8.53 2.26
CA ASP A 12 21.12 -9.27 2.08
C ASP A 12 20.96 -10.50 1.19
N ARG A 13 19.71 -10.86 0.85
CA ARG A 13 19.43 -12.02 0.00
C ARG A 13 19.45 -11.65 -1.47
N ASP A 14 20.20 -12.41 -2.25
CA ASP A 14 20.24 -12.30 -3.71
C ASP A 14 19.12 -13.10 -4.41
N VAL A 15 18.38 -13.90 -3.64
CA VAL A 15 17.31 -14.76 -4.14
C VAL A 15 16.02 -14.58 -3.31
N ASP A 16 14.87 -14.75 -3.97
CA ASP A 16 13.56 -14.75 -3.31
C ASP A 16 13.32 -16.10 -2.56
N GLN A 17 12.19 -16.20 -1.87
CA GLN A 17 11.79 -17.42 -1.15
C GLN A 17 11.64 -18.64 -2.05
N ALA A 18 11.51 -18.46 -3.35
CA ALA A 18 11.43 -19.51 -4.35
C ALA A 18 12.81 -19.81 -5.01
N GLY A 19 13.90 -19.23 -4.49
CA GLY A 19 15.26 -19.40 -5.03
C GLY A 19 15.53 -18.64 -6.33
N ARG A 20 14.70 -17.69 -6.72
CA ARG A 20 14.85 -16.91 -7.95
C ARG A 20 15.70 -15.68 -7.67
N PRO A 21 16.57 -15.25 -8.60
CA PRO A 21 17.41 -14.09 -8.41
C PRO A 21 16.57 -12.80 -8.26
N ILE A 22 16.98 -11.97 -7.33
CA ILE A 22 16.44 -10.63 -7.10
C ILE A 22 17.36 -9.62 -7.77
N ARG A 23 16.81 -8.69 -8.51
CA ARG A 23 17.57 -7.60 -9.15
C ARG A 23 18.18 -6.68 -8.08
N PRO A 24 19.51 -6.42 -8.14
CA PRO A 24 20.20 -5.56 -7.15
C PRO A 24 19.63 -4.13 -7.13
N ASP A 25 19.26 -3.58 -8.29
CA ASP A 25 18.70 -2.23 -8.43
C ASP A 25 17.31 -2.10 -7.81
N VAL A 26 16.49 -3.15 -7.82
CA VAL A 26 15.18 -3.20 -7.16
C VAL A 26 15.36 -3.35 -5.65
N ARG A 27 16.33 -4.13 -5.22
CA ARG A 27 16.66 -4.30 -3.81
C ARG A 27 17.14 -2.99 -3.18
N LEU A 28 18.00 -2.25 -3.88
CA LEU A 28 18.47 -0.94 -3.45
C LEU A 28 17.29 0.05 -3.32
N ALA A 29 16.42 0.11 -4.33
CA ALA A 29 15.22 0.94 -4.28
C ALA A 29 14.28 0.55 -3.11
N GLY A 30 14.20 -0.73 -2.77
CA GLY A 30 13.47 -1.21 -1.59
C GLY A 30 14.06 -0.70 -0.28
N HIS A 31 15.38 -0.65 -0.19
CA HIS A 31 16.07 -0.09 0.96
C HIS A 31 15.82 1.42 1.11
N GLU A 32 15.85 2.16 0.01
CA GLU A 32 15.61 3.62 0.01
C GLU A 32 14.18 3.99 0.46
N ILE A 33 13.17 3.16 0.15
CA ILE A 33 11.79 3.40 0.58
C ILE A 33 11.40 2.70 1.88
N TRP A 34 12.33 2.01 2.54
CA TRP A 34 12.07 1.16 3.70
C TRP A 34 11.39 1.89 4.86
N GLU A 35 11.91 3.06 5.21
CA GLU A 35 11.34 3.85 6.32
C GLU A 35 9.88 4.23 6.04
N GLN A 36 9.58 4.66 4.82
CA GLN A 36 8.21 4.99 4.40
C GLN A 36 7.30 3.76 4.45
N ALA A 37 7.81 2.59 4.08
CA ALA A 37 7.07 1.33 4.15
C ALA A 37 6.72 0.96 5.60
N CYS A 38 7.67 1.09 6.54
CA CYS A 38 7.45 0.86 7.96
C CYS A 38 6.41 1.83 8.55
N GLN A 39 6.52 3.12 8.24
CA GLN A 39 5.56 4.14 8.69
C GLN A 39 4.13 3.81 8.23
N ARG A 40 3.97 3.34 6.99
CA ARG A 40 2.66 2.96 6.45
C ARG A 40 2.09 1.72 7.07
N THR A 41 2.94 0.71 7.28
CA THR A 41 2.51 -0.52 7.94
C THR A 41 2.01 -0.20 9.33
N ARG A 42 2.75 0.61 10.09
CA ARG A 42 2.34 1.07 11.41
C ARG A 42 1.04 1.87 11.39
N ALA A 43 0.90 2.79 10.44
CA ALA A 43 -0.32 3.61 10.32
C ALA A 43 -1.58 2.79 9.98
N LEU A 44 -1.43 1.66 9.28
CA LEU A 44 -2.58 0.83 8.87
C LEU A 44 -2.89 -0.31 9.84
N LEU A 45 -1.85 -0.91 10.46
CA LEU A 45 -1.95 -2.12 11.27
C LEU A 45 -1.66 -1.87 12.76
N ASP A 46 -1.24 -0.65 13.12
CA ASP A 46 -0.69 -0.29 14.44
C ASP A 46 0.54 -1.15 14.84
N ASP A 47 1.11 -1.85 13.86
CA ASP A 47 2.28 -2.71 13.99
C ASP A 47 3.15 -2.58 12.73
N HIS A 48 4.47 -2.66 12.89
CA HIS A 48 5.43 -2.64 11.78
C HIS A 48 6.02 -4.02 11.46
N GLY A 49 5.73 -5.04 12.27
CA GLY A 49 6.27 -6.39 12.12
C GLY A 49 6.13 -6.97 10.71
N PRO A 50 4.95 -6.88 10.08
CA PRO A 50 4.74 -7.41 8.73
C PRO A 50 5.48 -6.68 7.60
N ALA A 51 6.06 -5.49 7.87
CA ALA A 51 6.68 -4.67 6.83
C ALA A 51 7.81 -5.39 6.08
N ALA A 52 8.62 -6.16 6.80
CA ALA A 52 9.77 -6.87 6.22
C ALA A 52 9.33 -7.93 5.20
N GLU A 53 8.36 -8.78 5.57
CA GLU A 53 7.83 -9.83 4.70
C GLU A 53 7.12 -9.24 3.47
N LEU A 54 6.35 -8.17 3.68
CA LEU A 54 5.66 -7.47 2.60
C LEU A 54 6.63 -6.80 1.64
N MET A 55 7.74 -6.25 2.14
CA MET A 55 8.77 -5.63 1.30
C MET A 55 9.53 -6.70 0.51
N GLU A 56 9.94 -7.80 1.14
CA GLU A 56 10.59 -8.93 0.45
C GLU A 56 9.72 -9.44 -0.71
N SER A 57 8.44 -9.67 -0.44
CA SER A 57 7.48 -10.10 -1.46
C SER A 57 7.34 -9.07 -2.60
N SER A 58 7.33 -7.79 -2.27
CA SER A 58 7.20 -6.69 -3.24
C SER A 58 8.43 -6.57 -4.12
N VAL A 59 9.63 -6.65 -3.53
CA VAL A 59 10.91 -6.64 -4.25
C VAL A 59 10.99 -7.83 -5.21
N ALA A 60 10.63 -9.03 -4.76
CA ALA A 60 10.57 -10.21 -5.62
C ALA A 60 9.56 -10.06 -6.78
N GLN A 61 8.39 -9.51 -6.51
CA GLN A 61 7.37 -9.27 -7.52
C GLN A 61 7.82 -8.26 -8.58
N VAL A 62 8.39 -7.14 -8.15
CA VAL A 62 8.86 -6.08 -9.06
C VAL A 62 10.09 -6.53 -9.84
N SER A 63 11.02 -7.28 -9.25
CA SER A 63 12.14 -7.88 -9.96
C SER A 63 11.66 -8.73 -11.14
N ARG A 64 10.74 -9.66 -10.90
CA ARG A 64 10.15 -10.51 -11.96
C ARG A 64 9.40 -9.73 -13.03
N TYR A 65 8.76 -8.65 -12.64
CA TYR A 65 8.07 -7.77 -13.60
C TYR A 65 9.08 -7.08 -14.52
N LEU A 66 10.15 -6.52 -13.94
CA LEU A 66 11.18 -5.81 -14.69
C LEU A 66 12.05 -6.72 -15.56
N ASP A 67 12.23 -7.97 -15.17
CA ASP A 67 12.91 -8.97 -16.01
C ASP A 67 12.15 -9.26 -17.30
N ARG A 68 10.83 -9.12 -17.29
CA ARG A 68 9.96 -9.33 -18.46
C ARG A 68 9.86 -8.14 -19.39
N ILE A 69 9.85 -6.91 -18.84
CA ILE A 69 9.58 -5.70 -19.63
C ILE A 69 10.80 -4.83 -19.90
N GLY A 70 11.95 -5.17 -19.33
CA GLY A 70 13.15 -4.34 -19.36
C GLY A 70 13.21 -3.33 -18.20
N ALA A 71 14.37 -2.69 -18.04
CA ALA A 71 14.64 -1.79 -16.92
C ALA A 71 14.04 -0.40 -17.16
N PRO A 72 13.08 0.06 -16.36
CA PRO A 72 12.63 1.44 -16.36
C PRO A 72 13.67 2.34 -15.67
N GLU A 73 13.49 3.65 -15.80
CA GLU A 73 14.27 4.65 -15.08
C GLU A 73 14.19 4.48 -13.56
N SER A 74 15.21 4.96 -12.84
CA SER A 74 15.33 4.76 -11.39
C SER A 74 14.12 5.23 -10.61
N SER A 75 13.56 6.40 -10.93
CA SER A 75 12.38 6.97 -10.27
C SER A 75 11.11 6.10 -10.40
N GLN A 76 10.98 5.38 -11.51
CA GLN A 76 9.84 4.49 -11.73
C GLN A 76 9.91 3.23 -10.84
N LYS A 77 11.12 2.79 -10.46
CA LYS A 77 11.30 1.59 -9.60
C LYS A 77 10.74 1.80 -8.20
N HIS A 78 11.00 2.96 -7.59
CA HIS A 78 10.44 3.33 -6.28
C HIS A 78 8.91 3.36 -6.31
N GLY A 79 8.34 3.96 -7.35
CA GLY A 79 6.89 4.02 -7.55
C GLY A 79 6.27 2.62 -7.69
N LEU A 80 6.88 1.76 -8.52
CA LEU A 80 6.42 0.37 -8.71
C LEU A 80 6.50 -0.43 -7.42
N LEU A 81 7.62 -0.34 -6.69
CA LEU A 81 7.80 -0.99 -5.40
C LEU A 81 6.76 -0.53 -4.39
N MET A 82 6.56 0.77 -4.26
CA MET A 82 5.60 1.30 -3.31
C MET A 82 4.16 0.87 -3.65
N VAL A 83 3.80 0.83 -4.92
CA VAL A 83 2.49 0.32 -5.37
C VAL A 83 2.35 -1.17 -5.04
N ALA A 84 3.37 -1.98 -5.31
CA ALA A 84 3.37 -3.41 -4.99
C ALA A 84 3.24 -3.63 -3.47
N PHE A 85 4.03 -2.90 -2.68
CA PHE A 85 4.00 -2.93 -1.22
C PHE A 85 2.62 -2.55 -0.66
N CYS A 86 2.05 -1.44 -1.10
CA CYS A 86 0.74 -1.00 -0.63
C CYS A 86 -0.39 -1.97 -1.01
N ARG A 87 -0.29 -2.65 -2.17
CA ARG A 87 -1.23 -3.74 -2.54
C ARG A 87 -1.08 -4.94 -1.60
N GLY A 88 0.16 -5.33 -1.29
CA GLY A 88 0.46 -6.39 -0.32
C GLY A 88 -0.10 -6.08 1.05
N LEU A 89 0.17 -4.88 1.55
CA LEU A 89 -0.28 -4.40 2.86
C LEU A 89 -1.81 -4.41 2.99
N ARG A 90 -2.53 -3.98 1.94
CA ARG A 90 -4.01 -4.05 1.93
C ARG A 90 -4.53 -5.48 1.98
N ARG A 91 -3.92 -6.40 1.23
CA ARG A 91 -4.32 -7.82 1.26
C ARG A 91 -4.07 -8.42 2.63
N TYR A 92 -2.95 -8.07 3.25
CA TYR A 92 -2.61 -8.50 4.60
C TYR A 92 -3.61 -7.98 5.62
N ALA A 93 -3.92 -6.68 5.61
CA ALA A 93 -4.93 -6.07 6.47
C ALA A 93 -6.33 -6.72 6.27
N ALA A 94 -6.72 -6.97 5.03
CA ALA A 94 -7.99 -7.64 4.74
C ALA A 94 -8.03 -9.09 5.25
N LYS A 95 -6.87 -9.79 5.25
CA LYS A 95 -6.75 -11.13 5.83
C LYS A 95 -6.88 -11.10 7.35
N LEU A 96 -6.22 -10.17 8.02
CA LEU A 96 -6.33 -9.99 9.47
C LEU A 96 -7.78 -9.69 9.89
N ASN A 97 -8.43 -8.75 9.22
CA ASN A 97 -9.84 -8.43 9.51
C ASN A 97 -10.78 -9.63 9.34
N ARG A 98 -10.49 -10.55 8.41
CA ARG A 98 -11.26 -11.80 8.26
C ARG A 98 -11.01 -12.77 9.42
N LEU A 99 -9.77 -12.86 9.88
CA LEU A 99 -9.41 -13.74 11.00
C LEU A 99 -10.00 -13.25 12.32
N GLU A 100 -10.01 -11.94 12.55
CA GLU A 100 -10.66 -11.32 13.72
C GLU A 100 -12.17 -11.58 13.75
N LEU A 101 -12.83 -11.58 12.59
CA LEU A 101 -14.27 -11.89 12.49
C LEU A 101 -14.60 -13.34 12.80
N VAL A 102 -13.65 -14.28 12.67
CA VAL A 102 -13.88 -15.71 12.89
C VAL A 102 -13.48 -16.13 14.32
N GLY A 103 -12.58 -15.39 15.00
CA GLY A 103 -11.93 -15.84 16.24
C GLY A 103 -12.41 -15.22 17.56
N GLY A 104 -13.26 -14.19 17.57
CA GLY A 104 -13.40 -13.39 18.79
C GLY A 104 -14.78 -12.86 19.13
N SER A 105 -15.71 -13.72 19.59
CA SER A 105 -17.03 -13.23 20.04
C SER A 105 -17.00 -12.52 21.43
N GLY A 106 -15.99 -12.75 22.28
CA GLY A 106 -15.93 -12.21 23.62
C GLY A 106 -15.21 -10.85 23.73
N GLU A 107 -14.11 -10.68 22.99
CA GLU A 107 -13.31 -9.47 23.04
C GLU A 107 -13.91 -8.33 22.19
N LEU A 108 -14.63 -8.68 21.11
CA LEU A 108 -15.41 -7.74 20.28
C LEU A 108 -16.53 -7.05 21.06
N ALA A 109 -17.20 -7.76 21.97
CA ALA A 109 -18.26 -7.17 22.80
C ALA A 109 -17.71 -6.12 23.78
N SER A 110 -16.50 -6.28 24.28
CA SER A 110 -15.86 -5.31 25.19
C SER A 110 -15.35 -4.06 24.43
N ARG A 111 -14.85 -4.22 23.21
CA ARG A 111 -14.40 -3.10 22.37
C ARG A 111 -15.55 -2.36 21.67
N ALA A 112 -16.68 -3.01 21.45
CA ALA A 112 -17.87 -2.39 20.86
C ALA A 112 -18.54 -1.31 21.74
N LEU A 113 -18.14 -1.21 23.00
CA LEU A 113 -18.64 -0.18 23.94
C LEU A 113 -17.87 1.15 23.83
N ASP A 114 -16.80 1.22 23.06
CA ASP A 114 -16.08 2.45 22.79
C ASP A 114 -16.65 3.16 21.57
N GLU A 115 -17.41 4.25 21.80
CA GLU A 115 -18.03 5.05 20.73
C GLU A 115 -17.02 5.54 19.68
N GLY A 116 -15.75 5.76 20.06
CA GLY A 116 -14.66 6.11 19.16
C GLY A 116 -14.37 5.02 18.13
N TRP A 117 -14.48 3.73 18.47
CA TRP A 117 -14.27 2.62 17.58
C TRP A 117 -15.35 2.51 16.49
N VAL A 118 -16.61 2.75 16.84
CA VAL A 118 -17.73 2.73 15.88
C VAL A 118 -17.53 3.81 14.81
N GLY A 119 -17.15 5.02 15.22
CA GLY A 119 -16.83 6.11 14.28
C GLY A 119 -15.67 5.79 13.35
N GLN A 120 -14.59 5.21 13.87
CA GLN A 120 -13.45 4.76 13.07
C GLN A 120 -13.83 3.61 12.11
N MET A 121 -14.63 2.67 12.56
CA MET A 121 -15.13 1.57 11.72
C MET A 121 -15.99 2.11 10.56
N HIS A 122 -16.92 3.02 10.84
CA HIS A 122 -17.71 3.69 9.80
C HIS A 122 -16.83 4.42 8.80
N ALA A 123 -15.86 5.21 9.26
CA ALA A 123 -14.92 5.93 8.40
C ALA A 123 -14.09 4.96 7.54
N ARG A 124 -13.62 3.84 8.10
CA ARG A 124 -12.89 2.79 7.37
C ARG A 124 -13.76 2.09 6.32
N LEU A 125 -15.01 1.77 6.65
CA LEU A 125 -15.96 1.15 5.72
C LEU A 125 -16.32 2.10 4.57
N GLU A 126 -16.57 3.38 4.85
CA GLU A 126 -16.84 4.39 3.82
C GLU A 126 -15.61 4.61 2.93
N LEU A 127 -14.40 4.71 3.51
CA LEU A 127 -13.17 4.80 2.75
C LEU A 127 -12.97 3.56 1.87
N ALA A 128 -13.15 2.36 2.40
CA ALA A 128 -13.07 1.12 1.64
C ALA A 128 -14.11 1.05 0.51
N ARG A 129 -15.30 1.61 0.73
CA ARG A 129 -16.36 1.72 -0.28
C ARG A 129 -15.98 2.68 -1.40
N ILE A 130 -15.39 3.83 -1.05
CA ILE A 130 -14.89 4.81 -2.01
C ILE A 130 -13.74 4.22 -2.83
N VAL A 131 -12.77 3.59 -2.17
CA VAL A 131 -11.61 2.95 -2.82
C VAL A 131 -12.05 1.87 -3.81
N ARG A 132 -13.05 1.06 -3.47
CA ARG A 132 -13.60 0.04 -4.40
C ARG A 132 -14.28 0.62 -5.63
N LYS A 133 -14.81 1.84 -5.55
CA LYS A 133 -15.43 2.55 -6.68
C LYS A 133 -14.42 3.29 -7.55
N LEU A 134 -13.21 3.52 -7.05
CA LEU A 134 -12.14 4.12 -7.83
C LEU A 134 -11.63 3.13 -8.87
N ARG A 135 -11.41 3.61 -10.09
CA ARG A 135 -10.68 2.85 -11.11
C ARG A 135 -9.24 2.62 -10.63
N ASP A 136 -8.62 1.52 -11.05
CA ASP A 136 -7.31 1.06 -10.56
C ASP A 136 -6.24 2.15 -10.57
N GLN A 137 -6.15 2.91 -11.66
CA GLN A 137 -5.19 4.02 -11.77
C GLN A 137 -5.42 5.13 -10.73
N HIS A 138 -6.67 5.45 -10.39
CA HIS A 138 -7.00 6.48 -9.40
C HIS A 138 -6.87 5.98 -7.96
N GLY A 139 -7.02 4.67 -7.76
CA GLY A 139 -6.68 4.02 -6.50
C GLY A 139 -5.18 4.17 -6.18
N SER A 140 -4.32 3.99 -7.18
CA SER A 140 -2.88 4.20 -7.04
C SER A 140 -2.55 5.67 -6.71
N VAL A 141 -3.19 6.63 -7.39
CA VAL A 141 -3.04 8.06 -7.10
C VAL A 141 -3.43 8.38 -5.65
N LEU A 142 -4.59 7.88 -5.19
CA LEU A 142 -5.04 8.07 -3.81
C LEU A 142 -4.02 7.55 -2.80
N MET A 143 -3.44 6.38 -3.07
CA MET A 143 -2.45 5.79 -2.18
C MET A 143 -1.15 6.57 -2.13
N LEU A 144 -0.67 7.04 -3.27
CA LEU A 144 0.53 7.87 -3.33
C LEU A 144 0.32 9.20 -2.60
N ARG A 145 -0.84 9.85 -2.79
CA ARG A 145 -1.17 11.08 -2.07
C ARG A 145 -1.37 10.87 -0.55
N ALA A 146 -2.05 9.81 -0.15
CA ALA A 146 -2.18 9.42 1.26
C ALA A 146 -0.81 9.13 1.90
N ALA A 147 0.13 8.82 1.08
CA ALA A 147 1.52 8.56 1.39
C ALA A 147 2.39 9.81 1.55
N GLY A 148 1.83 10.99 1.28
CA GLY A 148 2.54 12.25 1.37
C GLY A 148 3.29 12.67 0.10
N TYR A 149 3.22 11.89 -1.00
CA TYR A 149 3.83 12.32 -2.26
C TYR A 149 3.10 13.52 -2.85
N GLU A 150 3.85 14.51 -3.34
CA GLU A 150 3.29 15.66 -4.03
C GLU A 150 2.76 15.28 -5.43
N TRP A 151 1.96 16.16 -6.04
CA TRP A 151 1.36 15.87 -7.36
C TRP A 151 2.40 15.69 -8.46
N GLU A 152 3.53 16.37 -8.32
CA GLU A 152 4.69 16.30 -9.19
C GLU A 152 5.30 14.90 -9.16
N ASP A 153 5.54 14.38 -7.96
CA ASP A 153 6.09 13.04 -7.74
C ASP A 153 5.15 11.96 -8.29
N VAL A 154 3.85 12.11 -7.99
CA VAL A 154 2.82 11.19 -8.49
C VAL A 154 2.74 11.22 -10.02
N GLY A 155 2.87 12.40 -10.61
CA GLY A 155 2.92 12.58 -12.05
C GLY A 155 4.11 11.84 -12.68
N GLN A 156 5.31 12.04 -12.14
CA GLN A 156 6.53 11.35 -12.60
C GLN A 156 6.38 9.83 -12.47
N MET A 157 5.92 9.33 -11.33
CA MET A 157 5.73 7.89 -11.08
C MET A 157 4.74 7.23 -12.03
N LEU A 158 3.77 7.98 -12.54
CA LEU A 158 2.74 7.49 -13.47
C LEU A 158 3.02 7.83 -14.93
N GLY A 159 4.15 8.50 -15.23
CA GLY A 159 4.51 8.94 -16.58
C GLY A 159 3.53 9.96 -17.17
N LYS A 160 2.95 10.83 -16.32
CA LYS A 160 1.95 11.85 -16.71
C LYS A 160 2.29 13.19 -16.07
N SER A 161 1.82 14.29 -16.66
CA SER A 161 1.95 15.59 -15.99
C SER A 161 1.16 15.64 -14.69
N SER A 162 1.68 16.35 -13.68
CA SER A 162 1.04 16.53 -12.38
C SER A 162 -0.39 17.10 -12.52
N ALA A 163 -0.57 18.04 -13.44
CA ALA A 163 -1.87 18.63 -13.74
C ALA A 163 -2.87 17.58 -14.30
N ALA A 164 -2.43 16.72 -15.22
CA ALA A 164 -3.29 15.68 -15.78
C ALA A 164 -3.71 14.66 -14.73
N VAL A 165 -2.80 14.23 -13.85
CA VAL A 165 -3.09 13.31 -12.76
C VAL A 165 -4.08 13.94 -11.78
N ARG A 166 -3.84 15.18 -11.36
CA ARG A 166 -4.71 15.93 -10.44
C ARG A 166 -6.12 16.10 -11.00
N ILE A 167 -6.26 16.57 -12.24
CA ILE A 167 -7.56 16.77 -12.88
C ILE A 167 -8.29 15.43 -13.05
N GLY A 168 -7.59 14.39 -13.51
CA GLY A 168 -8.16 13.05 -13.65
C GLY A 168 -8.69 12.49 -12.34
N PHE A 169 -7.92 12.63 -11.26
CA PHE A 169 -8.31 12.21 -9.92
C PHE A 169 -9.57 12.95 -9.41
N TRP A 170 -9.60 14.28 -9.54
CA TRP A 170 -10.77 15.06 -9.11
C TRP A 170 -12.03 14.75 -9.92
N ARG A 171 -11.91 14.55 -11.22
CA ARG A 171 -13.04 14.10 -12.06
C ARG A 171 -13.61 12.78 -11.58
N GLU A 172 -12.76 11.84 -11.22
CA GLU A 172 -13.16 10.53 -10.70
C GLU A 172 -13.85 10.65 -9.34
N ILE A 173 -13.35 11.46 -8.43
CA ILE A 173 -14.01 11.74 -7.14
C ILE A 173 -15.40 12.36 -7.36
N HIS A 174 -15.53 13.32 -8.26
CA HIS A 174 -16.82 13.90 -8.61
C HIS A 174 -17.80 12.87 -9.21
N ARG A 175 -17.32 11.97 -10.06
CA ARG A 175 -18.12 10.87 -10.60
C ARG A 175 -18.67 9.98 -9.48
N ILE A 176 -17.84 9.60 -8.53
CA ILE A 176 -18.24 8.75 -7.40
C ILE A 176 -19.27 9.46 -6.51
N ARG A 177 -19.09 10.75 -6.22
CA ARG A 177 -20.04 11.53 -5.43
C ARG A 177 -21.42 11.57 -6.08
N ARG A 178 -21.49 11.84 -7.38
CA ARG A 178 -22.75 11.86 -8.14
C ARG A 178 -23.50 10.52 -8.08
N THR A 179 -22.76 9.41 -8.30
CA THR A 179 -23.35 8.06 -8.25
C THR A 179 -23.77 7.62 -6.84
N SER A 180 -23.21 8.22 -5.80
CA SER A 180 -23.56 7.93 -4.41
C SER A 180 -24.77 8.75 -3.94
N SER A 181 -25.00 9.95 -4.49
CA SER A 181 -26.11 10.83 -4.14
C SER A 181 -27.46 10.39 -4.76
N CYS A 182 -27.44 9.66 -5.89
CA CYS A 182 -28.66 9.18 -6.56
C CYS A 182 -29.31 7.91 -5.93
N ARG A 183 -28.80 7.42 -4.80
CA ARG A 183 -29.32 6.21 -4.13
C ARG A 183 -29.98 6.50 -2.77
N ARG A 184 -30.42 7.71 -2.54
CA ARG A 184 -31.30 8.02 -1.40
C ARG A 184 -32.75 8.15 -1.84
#